data_ffa87dfd0a29588b703b2e0c7e74d844
#
_entry.id   ffa87dfd0a29588b703b2e0c7e74d844
#
_cell.length_a   1.000
_cell.length_b   1.000
_cell.length_c   1.000
_cell.angle_alpha   90.00
_cell.angle_beta   90.00
_cell.angle_gamma   90.00
#
_symmetry.space_group_name_H-M   'P 1'
#
loop_
_entity.id
_entity.type
_entity.pdbx_description
1 polymer ?
#
loop_
_entity_poly.entity_id
_entity_poly.type
_entity_poly.pdbx_seq_one_letter_code
_entity_poly.pdbx_strand_id
1 'polypeptide(L)'
;MPDLAHIARNLADVRLRIRKAAQDAGRPADSVRLLAVSKTFAVDHVRAAAAAVQEDFGENRVQEALQKIEGSADLKIRWHLIGTLQSNKIRKAVPHFRAIHSVDSRRVLEAIDAAASDAGTAPEVLVQVDLAGEATKHGAPQDEAMEIVRAAARCRSARCVGLMTIPPFFENPEGARPYFARLRDLRDTLLREGLDRAMLRELSMGMSHDFEIAVQEGATMVRLGTAIFGKRHV
;
A
#
# COMPACT_ATOMS: atom_id res chain seq x y z
N MET A 1 17.12 -15.99 20.87
CA MET A 1 16.39 -15.39 19.74
C MET A 1 15.01 -14.98 20.22
N PRO A 2 14.47 -13.83 19.80
CA PRO A 2 13.10 -13.50 20.16
C PRO A 2 12.15 -14.59 19.65
N ASP A 3 11.15 -14.95 20.48
CA ASP A 3 10.11 -15.89 20.05
C ASP A 3 9.19 -15.20 19.03
N LEU A 4 9.36 -15.52 17.75
CA LEU A 4 8.58 -14.98 16.63
C LEU A 4 7.40 -15.87 16.22
N ALA A 5 7.10 -16.92 16.98
CA ALA A 5 5.99 -17.85 16.69
C ALA A 5 4.61 -17.15 16.68
N HIS A 6 4.48 -16.04 17.41
CA HIS A 6 3.26 -15.23 17.39
C HIS A 6 2.94 -14.65 16.01
N ILE A 7 3.95 -14.38 15.16
CA ILE A 7 3.75 -13.78 13.82
C ILE A 7 2.92 -14.71 12.93
N ALA A 8 3.21 -16.01 12.92
CA ALA A 8 2.46 -16.98 12.12
C ALA A 8 0.98 -17.07 12.58
N ARG A 9 0.73 -17.06 13.89
CA ARG A 9 -0.63 -17.05 14.47
C ARG A 9 -1.37 -15.78 14.10
N ASN A 10 -0.74 -14.62 14.26
CA ASN A 10 -1.32 -13.33 13.93
C ASN A 10 -1.66 -13.23 12.42
N LEU A 11 -0.77 -13.73 11.55
CA LEU A 11 -1.04 -13.79 10.10
C LEU A 11 -2.24 -14.67 9.77
N ALA A 12 -2.38 -15.82 10.43
CA ALA A 12 -3.54 -16.71 10.24
C ALA A 12 -4.84 -16.00 10.67
N ASP A 13 -4.83 -15.33 11.84
CA ASP A 13 -5.98 -14.58 12.35
C ASP A 13 -6.37 -13.43 11.41
N VAL A 14 -5.44 -12.56 11.03
CA VAL A 14 -5.77 -11.43 10.16
C VAL A 14 -6.25 -11.88 8.78
N ARG A 15 -5.70 -12.96 8.23
CA ARG A 15 -6.19 -13.53 6.97
C ARG A 15 -7.61 -14.06 7.08
N LEU A 16 -7.96 -14.69 8.21
CA LEU A 16 -9.33 -15.14 8.49
C LEU A 16 -10.29 -13.95 8.55
N ARG A 17 -9.92 -12.91 9.29
CA ARG A 17 -10.73 -11.68 9.44
C ARG A 17 -10.92 -10.95 8.10
N ILE A 18 -9.85 -10.84 7.28
CA ILE A 18 -9.94 -10.26 5.93
C ILE A 18 -10.95 -11.05 5.08
N ARG A 19 -10.82 -12.40 5.04
CA ARG A 19 -11.74 -13.25 4.28
C ARG A 19 -13.18 -13.09 4.75
N LYS A 20 -13.40 -13.08 6.07
CA LYS A 20 -14.72 -12.88 6.63
C LYS A 20 -15.31 -11.52 6.23
N ALA A 21 -14.56 -10.44 6.39
CA ALA A 21 -15.01 -9.10 6.02
C ALA A 21 -15.35 -8.98 4.52
N ALA A 22 -14.57 -9.65 3.64
CA ALA A 22 -14.87 -9.72 2.21
C ALA A 22 -16.18 -10.48 1.94
N GLN A 23 -16.37 -11.64 2.55
CA GLN A 23 -17.59 -12.44 2.41
C GLN A 23 -18.83 -11.71 2.94
N ASP A 24 -18.73 -11.07 4.12
CA ASP A 24 -19.81 -10.28 4.71
C ASP A 24 -20.21 -9.09 3.80
N ALA A 25 -19.28 -8.61 2.97
CA ALA A 25 -19.53 -7.59 1.95
C ALA A 25 -19.94 -8.15 0.58
N GLY A 26 -20.26 -9.45 0.48
CA GLY A 26 -20.65 -10.10 -0.79
C GLY A 26 -19.50 -10.21 -1.81
N ARG A 27 -18.23 -10.19 -1.36
CA ARG A 27 -17.04 -10.24 -2.20
C ARG A 27 -16.34 -11.61 -2.10
N PRO A 28 -15.59 -12.03 -3.14
CA PRO A 28 -14.75 -13.23 -3.04
C PRO A 28 -13.79 -13.14 -1.85
N ALA A 29 -13.64 -14.24 -1.12
CA ALA A 29 -12.82 -14.31 0.10
C ALA A 29 -11.34 -13.96 -0.11
N ASP A 30 -10.82 -14.16 -1.32
CA ASP A 30 -9.45 -13.91 -1.76
C ASP A 30 -9.27 -12.59 -2.52
N SER A 31 -10.32 -11.76 -2.57
CA SER A 31 -10.33 -10.48 -3.31
C SER A 31 -9.47 -9.38 -2.69
N VAL A 32 -8.86 -9.63 -1.49
CA VAL A 32 -8.11 -8.62 -0.75
C VAL A 32 -6.70 -9.13 -0.44
N ARG A 33 -5.71 -8.37 -0.88
CA ARG A 33 -4.30 -8.64 -0.62
C ARG A 33 -3.88 -8.08 0.74
N LEU A 34 -3.15 -8.89 1.51
CA LEU A 34 -2.53 -8.47 2.76
C LEU A 34 -1.10 -7.99 2.51
N LEU A 35 -0.83 -6.72 2.83
CA LEU A 35 0.50 -6.14 2.88
C LEU A 35 0.98 -6.10 4.34
N ALA A 36 2.03 -6.86 4.66
CA ALA A 36 2.63 -6.87 5.99
C ALA A 36 3.59 -5.68 6.16
N VAL A 37 3.26 -4.74 7.04
CA VAL A 37 4.04 -3.51 7.25
C VAL A 37 5.11 -3.77 8.31
N SER A 38 6.34 -4.00 7.85
CA SER A 38 7.48 -4.40 8.68
C SER A 38 8.37 -3.24 9.14
N LYS A 39 7.95 -1.98 8.91
CA LYS A 39 8.71 -0.81 9.35
C LYS A 39 9.08 -0.87 10.83
N THR A 40 10.34 -0.53 11.17
CA THR A 40 10.93 -0.57 12.51
C THR A 40 11.19 -1.96 13.10
N PHE A 41 10.79 -3.03 12.46
CA PHE A 41 11.13 -4.40 12.87
C PHE A 41 12.38 -4.89 12.14
N ALA A 42 13.15 -5.77 12.79
CA ALA A 42 14.34 -6.38 12.20
C ALA A 42 13.96 -7.37 11.07
N VAL A 43 14.93 -7.70 10.21
CA VAL A 43 14.76 -8.64 9.09
C VAL A 43 14.28 -10.02 9.54
N ASP A 44 14.59 -10.46 10.77
CA ASP A 44 14.13 -11.74 11.32
C ASP A 44 12.60 -11.82 11.41
N HIS A 45 11.92 -10.69 11.66
CA HIS A 45 10.45 -10.62 11.64
C HIS A 45 9.90 -10.81 10.21
N VAL A 46 10.60 -10.25 9.21
CA VAL A 46 10.28 -10.45 7.80
C VAL A 46 10.44 -11.93 7.42
N ARG A 47 11.55 -12.55 7.82
CA ARG A 47 11.81 -13.98 7.59
C ARG A 47 10.77 -14.87 8.25
N ALA A 48 10.38 -14.57 9.50
CA ALA A 48 9.33 -15.31 10.21
C ALA A 48 7.96 -15.20 9.52
N ALA A 49 7.61 -14.00 9.03
CA ALA A 49 6.37 -13.79 8.28
C ALA A 49 6.43 -14.48 6.90
N ALA A 50 7.57 -14.45 6.21
CA ALA A 50 7.76 -15.13 4.93
C ALA A 50 7.67 -16.66 5.09
N ALA A 51 8.19 -17.23 6.18
CA ALA A 51 8.01 -18.65 6.52
C ALA A 51 6.53 -19.02 6.73
N ALA A 52 5.68 -18.06 7.12
CA ALA A 52 4.22 -18.19 7.19
C ALA A 52 3.52 -17.77 5.88
N VAL A 53 4.20 -17.88 4.74
CA VAL A 53 3.68 -17.63 3.39
C VAL A 53 3.19 -16.20 3.19
N GLN A 54 3.87 -15.22 3.80
CA GLN A 54 3.67 -13.81 3.50
C GLN A 54 4.68 -13.36 2.44
N GLU A 55 4.19 -12.80 1.34
CA GLU A 55 5.03 -12.38 0.20
C GLU A 55 5.09 -10.86 0.02
N ASP A 56 4.02 -10.14 0.32
CA ASP A 56 3.95 -8.69 0.15
C ASP A 56 4.31 -7.97 1.45
N PHE A 57 5.37 -7.15 1.40
CA PHE A 57 5.85 -6.40 2.56
C PHE A 57 5.90 -4.91 2.28
N GLY A 58 5.49 -4.09 3.27
CA GLY A 58 5.45 -2.65 3.18
C GLY A 58 6.48 -1.96 4.06
N GLU A 59 7.21 -1.00 3.49
CA GLU A 59 8.18 -0.17 4.19
C GLU A 59 7.89 1.33 3.99
N ASN A 60 8.20 2.11 5.03
CA ASN A 60 8.01 3.56 4.98
C ASN A 60 9.27 4.29 4.49
N ARG A 61 10.47 3.75 4.74
CA ARG A 61 11.75 4.43 4.49
C ARG A 61 12.61 3.62 3.55
N VAL A 62 13.04 4.24 2.45
CA VAL A 62 13.87 3.58 1.42
C VAL A 62 15.13 2.95 2.01
N GLN A 63 15.84 3.64 2.90
CA GLN A 63 17.10 3.12 3.48
C GLN A 63 16.87 1.87 4.33
N GLU A 64 15.86 1.87 5.19
CA GLU A 64 15.48 0.72 6.01
C GLU A 64 15.04 -0.46 5.12
N ALA A 65 14.25 -0.19 4.09
CA ALA A 65 13.82 -1.21 3.14
C ALA A 65 15.00 -1.88 2.45
N LEU A 66 15.96 -1.10 1.94
CA LEU A 66 17.11 -1.65 1.21
C LEU A 66 17.96 -2.60 2.08
N GLN A 67 18.14 -2.30 3.35
CA GLN A 67 18.84 -3.21 4.29
C GLN A 67 18.08 -4.53 4.46
N LYS A 68 16.73 -4.47 4.54
CA LYS A 68 15.89 -5.67 4.66
C LYS A 68 15.84 -6.46 3.36
N ILE A 69 15.78 -5.79 2.21
CA ILE A 69 15.83 -6.41 0.89
C ILE A 69 17.13 -7.21 0.75
N GLU A 70 18.28 -6.61 1.09
CA GLU A 70 19.57 -7.29 1.09
C GLU A 70 19.59 -8.49 2.07
N GLY A 71 19.13 -8.28 3.31
CA GLY A 71 19.08 -9.32 4.35
C GLY A 71 18.06 -10.42 4.11
N SER A 72 17.24 -10.34 3.06
CA SER A 72 16.21 -11.32 2.69
C SER A 72 16.21 -11.64 1.18
N ALA A 73 17.33 -11.44 0.50
CA ALA A 73 17.44 -11.62 -0.96
C ALA A 73 17.23 -13.09 -1.41
N ASP A 74 17.36 -14.04 -0.50
CA ASP A 74 17.06 -15.47 -0.69
C ASP A 74 15.56 -15.81 -0.69
N LEU A 75 14.71 -14.84 -0.30
CA LEU A 75 13.27 -15.04 -0.17
C LEU A 75 12.51 -14.43 -1.37
N LYS A 76 11.40 -15.04 -1.74
CA LYS A 76 10.50 -14.52 -2.79
C LYS A 76 9.57 -13.46 -2.19
N ILE A 77 10.09 -12.25 -1.96
CA ILE A 77 9.36 -11.13 -1.37
C ILE A 77 9.09 -10.06 -2.42
N ARG A 78 7.87 -9.51 -2.40
CA ARG A 78 7.48 -8.32 -3.14
C ARG A 78 7.47 -7.12 -2.19
N TRP A 79 8.38 -6.19 -2.42
CA TRP A 79 8.52 -5.02 -1.57
C TRP A 79 7.68 -3.85 -2.08
N HIS A 80 6.96 -3.20 -1.17
CA HIS A 80 6.11 -2.04 -1.42
C HIS A 80 6.61 -0.84 -0.61
N LEU A 81 6.80 0.30 -1.26
CA LEU A 81 7.04 1.56 -0.56
C LEU A 81 5.70 2.22 -0.28
N ILE A 82 5.37 2.39 1.01
CA ILE A 82 4.11 2.97 1.46
C ILE A 82 4.28 4.30 2.18
N GLY A 83 5.51 4.71 2.47
CA GLY A 83 5.83 6.03 3.02
C GLY A 83 6.24 7.00 1.91
N THR A 84 6.29 8.28 2.26
CA THR A 84 6.61 9.36 1.33
C THR A 84 7.96 9.15 0.64
N LEU A 85 7.96 9.22 -0.68
CA LEU A 85 9.15 9.08 -1.50
C LEU A 85 9.76 10.46 -1.79
N GLN A 86 10.87 10.76 -1.12
CA GLN A 86 11.63 11.98 -1.38
C GLN A 86 12.27 11.94 -2.77
N SER A 87 12.27 13.07 -3.50
CA SER A 87 12.77 13.16 -4.88
C SER A 87 14.22 12.67 -5.04
N ASN A 88 15.09 12.96 -4.07
CA ASN A 88 16.48 12.51 -4.06
C ASN A 88 16.67 11.00 -3.80
N LYS A 89 15.60 10.27 -3.47
CA LYS A 89 15.62 8.81 -3.22
C LYS A 89 14.99 8.01 -4.35
N ILE A 90 14.31 8.66 -5.32
CA ILE A 90 13.55 7.98 -6.38
C ILE A 90 14.44 7.01 -7.16
N ARG A 91 15.57 7.46 -7.70
CA ARG A 91 16.47 6.60 -8.48
C ARG A 91 17.00 5.40 -7.70
N LYS A 92 17.19 5.57 -6.38
CA LYS A 92 17.64 4.49 -5.51
C LYS A 92 16.52 3.51 -5.16
N ALA A 93 15.27 4.00 -5.08
CA ALA A 93 14.12 3.18 -4.68
C ALA A 93 13.57 2.34 -5.83
N VAL A 94 13.36 2.96 -6.99
CA VAL A 94 12.63 2.38 -8.13
C VAL A 94 13.06 0.96 -8.53
N PRO A 95 14.35 0.60 -8.58
CA PRO A 95 14.76 -0.76 -8.97
C PRO A 95 14.37 -1.86 -7.98
N HIS A 96 14.01 -1.50 -6.75
CA HIS A 96 13.86 -2.46 -5.65
C HIS A 96 12.43 -2.68 -5.19
N PHE A 97 11.51 -1.79 -5.58
CA PHE A 97 10.12 -1.90 -5.15
C PHE A 97 9.21 -2.40 -6.27
N ARG A 98 8.42 -3.41 -5.96
CA ARG A 98 7.33 -3.87 -6.82
C ARG A 98 6.27 -2.79 -7.01
N ALA A 99 5.96 -2.05 -5.94
CA ALA A 99 4.97 -0.99 -5.97
C ALA A 99 5.34 0.20 -5.07
N ILE A 100 4.95 1.40 -5.49
CA ILE A 100 5.08 2.65 -4.73
C ILE A 100 3.68 3.22 -4.55
N HIS A 101 3.23 3.33 -3.28
CA HIS A 101 1.84 3.72 -2.96
C HIS A 101 1.68 5.21 -2.68
N SER A 102 2.77 5.97 -2.66
CA SER A 102 2.83 7.34 -2.15
C SER A 102 3.07 8.38 -3.25
N VAL A 103 2.52 8.15 -4.45
CA VAL A 103 2.60 9.15 -5.52
C VAL A 103 1.57 10.25 -5.25
N ASP A 104 2.05 11.43 -4.89
CA ASP A 104 1.25 12.58 -4.46
C ASP A 104 1.35 13.80 -5.38
N SER A 105 2.15 13.70 -6.45
CA SER A 105 2.30 14.79 -7.41
C SER A 105 2.73 14.28 -8.78
N ARG A 106 2.38 15.03 -9.82
CA ARG A 106 2.81 14.75 -11.19
C ARG A 106 4.35 14.70 -11.30
N ARG A 107 5.04 15.59 -10.59
CA ARG A 107 6.51 15.62 -10.56
C ARG A 107 7.11 14.31 -10.04
N VAL A 108 6.55 13.75 -8.97
CA VAL A 108 6.99 12.45 -8.40
C VAL A 108 6.70 11.32 -9.38
N LEU A 109 5.52 11.30 -10.01
CA LEU A 109 5.14 10.32 -11.03
C LEU A 109 6.14 10.30 -12.20
N GLU A 110 6.40 11.47 -12.80
CA GLU A 110 7.31 11.63 -13.95
C GLU A 110 8.74 11.22 -13.59
N ALA A 111 9.19 11.57 -12.37
CA ALA A 111 10.51 11.16 -11.89
C ALA A 111 10.63 9.65 -11.66
N ILE A 112 9.56 8.98 -11.19
CA ILE A 112 9.52 7.52 -11.07
C ILE A 112 9.53 6.87 -12.46
N ASP A 113 8.76 7.39 -13.43
CA ASP A 113 8.71 6.86 -14.79
C ASP A 113 10.08 6.94 -15.48
N ALA A 114 10.75 8.10 -15.37
CA ALA A 114 12.10 8.30 -15.90
C ALA A 114 13.11 7.35 -15.23
N ALA A 115 13.10 7.25 -13.90
CA ALA A 115 14.01 6.35 -13.17
C ALA A 115 13.75 4.87 -13.49
N ALA A 116 12.50 4.49 -13.72
CA ALA A 116 12.11 3.14 -14.11
C ALA A 116 12.60 2.81 -15.53
N SER A 117 12.49 3.77 -16.46
CA SER A 117 13.04 3.64 -17.80
C SER A 117 14.56 3.47 -17.76
N ASP A 118 15.28 4.31 -17.00
CA ASP A 118 16.73 4.24 -16.84
C ASP A 118 17.19 2.88 -16.25
N ALA A 119 16.41 2.32 -15.33
CA ALA A 119 16.71 1.06 -14.65
C ALA A 119 16.19 -0.19 -15.38
N GLY A 120 15.45 -0.05 -16.48
CA GLY A 120 14.81 -1.18 -17.18
C GLY A 120 13.76 -1.90 -16.34
N THR A 121 13.08 -1.20 -15.42
CA THR A 121 12.06 -1.76 -14.54
C THR A 121 10.68 -1.17 -14.82
N ALA A 122 9.65 -1.78 -14.25
CA ALA A 122 8.27 -1.33 -14.45
C ALA A 122 7.48 -1.40 -13.13
N PRO A 123 7.77 -0.52 -12.17
CA PRO A 123 7.08 -0.52 -10.88
C PRO A 123 5.61 -0.17 -11.04
N GLU A 124 4.78 -0.78 -10.21
CA GLU A 124 3.39 -0.35 -10.03
C GLU A 124 3.37 0.92 -9.18
N VAL A 125 2.49 1.85 -9.50
CA VAL A 125 2.30 3.07 -8.71
C VAL A 125 0.83 3.24 -8.34
N LEU A 126 0.59 3.69 -7.10
CA LEU A 126 -0.72 4.12 -6.64
C LEU A 126 -0.65 5.60 -6.28
N VAL A 127 -1.69 6.34 -6.66
CA VAL A 127 -1.80 7.77 -6.33
C VAL A 127 -2.35 7.89 -4.92
N GLN A 128 -1.59 8.56 -4.05
CA GLN A 128 -2.02 8.83 -2.68
C GLN A 128 -2.92 10.06 -2.65
N VAL A 129 -4.14 9.86 -2.15
CA VAL A 129 -5.19 10.91 -2.08
C VAL A 129 -5.33 11.38 -0.64
N ASP A 130 -5.21 12.68 -0.42
CA ASP A 130 -5.64 13.33 0.83
C ASP A 130 -7.15 13.60 0.78
N LEU A 131 -7.90 12.84 1.55
CA LEU A 131 -9.35 12.99 1.68
C LEU A 131 -9.75 13.73 2.98
N ALA A 132 -8.78 14.03 3.84
CA ALA A 132 -9.02 14.69 5.13
C ALA A 132 -8.82 16.20 5.07
N GLY A 133 -7.99 16.69 4.13
CA GLY A 133 -7.61 18.11 4.05
C GLY A 133 -6.70 18.53 5.20
N GLU A 134 -5.97 17.58 5.82
CA GLU A 134 -5.06 17.88 6.92
C GLU A 134 -3.69 18.31 6.37
N ALA A 135 -3.30 19.55 6.58
CA ALA A 135 -2.04 20.13 6.09
C ALA A 135 -0.77 19.35 6.52
N THR A 136 -0.85 18.50 7.53
CA THR A 136 0.24 17.67 8.03
C THR A 136 0.33 16.29 7.40
N LYS A 137 -0.66 15.89 6.59
CA LYS A 137 -0.68 14.58 5.92
C LYS A 137 -0.27 14.70 4.46
N HIS A 138 0.49 13.72 4.02
CA HIS A 138 0.89 13.57 2.62
C HIS A 138 -0.28 13.03 1.78
N GLY A 139 -0.30 13.38 0.51
CA GLY A 139 -1.30 12.98 -0.47
C GLY A 139 -1.74 14.18 -1.31
N ALA A 140 -2.14 13.93 -2.53
CA ALA A 140 -2.70 14.96 -3.40
C ALA A 140 -4.15 15.26 -3.01
N PRO A 141 -4.61 16.52 -3.06
CA PRO A 141 -6.03 16.83 -3.05
C PRO A 141 -6.77 16.04 -4.14
N GLN A 142 -8.07 15.81 -3.96
CA GLN A 142 -8.83 14.92 -4.84
C GLN A 142 -8.70 15.30 -6.33
N ASP A 143 -8.84 16.57 -6.65
CA ASP A 143 -8.77 17.05 -8.05
C ASP A 143 -7.37 16.86 -8.64
N GLU A 144 -6.33 17.16 -7.87
CA GLU A 144 -4.94 16.92 -8.28
C GLU A 144 -4.66 15.42 -8.45
N ALA A 145 -5.19 14.57 -7.57
CA ALA A 145 -5.04 13.12 -7.68
C ALA A 145 -5.65 12.59 -9.00
N MET A 146 -6.81 13.11 -9.41
CA MET A 146 -7.41 12.77 -10.71
C MET A 146 -6.50 13.16 -11.87
N GLU A 147 -5.89 14.35 -11.83
CA GLU A 147 -4.93 14.79 -12.85
C GLU A 147 -3.67 13.94 -12.89
N ILE A 148 -3.15 13.50 -11.72
CA ILE A 148 -2.02 12.58 -11.65
C ILE A 148 -2.36 11.24 -12.30
N VAL A 149 -3.55 10.68 -12.03
CA VAL A 149 -4.01 9.42 -12.64
C VAL A 149 -4.13 9.56 -14.16
N ARG A 150 -4.73 10.67 -14.66
CA ARG A 150 -4.81 10.94 -16.10
C ARG A 150 -3.42 11.08 -16.75
N ALA A 151 -2.47 11.73 -16.05
CA ALA A 151 -1.10 11.85 -16.51
C ALA A 151 -0.39 10.49 -16.56
N ALA A 152 -0.69 9.59 -15.61
CA ALA A 152 -0.10 8.26 -15.53
C ALA A 152 -0.43 7.37 -16.75
N ALA A 153 -1.52 7.64 -17.48
CA ALA A 153 -1.83 6.97 -18.74
C ALA A 153 -0.77 7.20 -19.83
N ARG A 154 0.10 8.20 -19.68
CA ARG A 154 1.19 8.55 -20.62
C ARG A 154 2.55 8.01 -20.18
N CYS A 155 2.67 7.44 -18.98
CA CYS A 155 3.90 6.82 -18.48
C CYS A 155 4.26 5.62 -19.35
N ARG A 156 5.57 5.41 -19.57
CA ARG A 156 6.12 4.34 -20.40
C ARG A 156 6.59 3.15 -19.60
N SER A 157 7.05 3.38 -18.40
CA SER A 157 7.67 2.38 -17.52
C SER A 157 6.89 2.21 -16.22
N ALA A 158 6.55 3.31 -15.51
CA ALA A 158 5.70 3.25 -14.33
C ALA A 158 4.25 2.91 -14.71
N ARG A 159 3.66 1.96 -14.00
CA ARG A 159 2.29 1.49 -14.25
C ARG A 159 1.35 1.91 -13.13
N CYS A 160 0.51 2.90 -13.38
CA CYS A 160 -0.56 3.21 -12.44
C CYS A 160 -1.51 2.02 -12.32
N VAL A 161 -1.81 1.62 -11.08
CA VAL A 161 -2.68 0.48 -10.80
C VAL A 161 -3.82 0.81 -9.85
N GLY A 162 -3.84 2.00 -9.26
CA GLY A 162 -4.90 2.36 -8.32
C GLY A 162 -4.62 3.59 -7.48
N LEU A 163 -5.40 3.67 -6.41
CA LEU A 163 -5.40 4.76 -5.45
C LEU A 163 -5.03 4.26 -4.06
N MET A 164 -4.49 5.16 -3.23
CA MET A 164 -4.19 4.90 -1.83
C MET A 164 -4.69 6.05 -0.96
N THR A 165 -5.18 5.76 0.25
CA THR A 165 -5.45 6.78 1.26
C THR A 165 -5.09 6.32 2.66
N ILE A 166 -4.85 7.29 3.54
CA ILE A 166 -4.65 7.11 4.98
C ILE A 166 -5.62 8.07 5.69
N PRO A 167 -6.75 7.59 6.20
CA PRO A 167 -7.71 8.44 6.90
C PRO A 167 -7.14 8.98 8.21
N PRO A 168 -7.78 9.97 8.85
CA PRO A 168 -7.55 10.31 10.25
C PRO A 168 -7.72 9.07 11.15
N PHE A 169 -7.04 9.10 12.30
CA PHE A 169 -7.29 8.07 13.31
C PHE A 169 -8.61 8.38 14.04
N PHE A 170 -9.44 7.38 14.21
CA PHE A 170 -10.68 7.43 14.97
C PHE A 170 -10.64 6.36 16.05
N GLU A 171 -11.08 6.65 17.28
CA GLU A 171 -11.23 5.62 18.33
C GLU A 171 -12.21 4.53 17.89
N ASN A 172 -13.37 4.93 17.34
CA ASN A 172 -14.26 4.01 16.65
C ASN A 172 -13.85 3.89 15.18
N PRO A 173 -13.43 2.70 14.70
CA PRO A 173 -12.99 2.51 13.32
C PRO A 173 -14.05 2.85 12.27
N GLU A 174 -15.35 2.84 12.62
CA GLU A 174 -16.43 3.29 11.73
C GLU A 174 -16.27 4.75 11.27
N GLY A 175 -15.57 5.59 12.04
CA GLY A 175 -15.23 6.96 11.62
C GLY A 175 -14.39 7.03 10.36
N ALA A 176 -13.66 5.98 10.02
CA ALA A 176 -12.87 5.91 8.78
C ALA A 176 -13.71 5.55 7.53
N ARG A 177 -14.90 4.96 7.71
CA ARG A 177 -15.78 4.51 6.61
C ARG A 177 -16.02 5.57 5.53
N PRO A 178 -16.38 6.82 5.86
CA PRO A 178 -16.63 7.84 4.84
C PRO A 178 -15.42 8.11 3.93
N TYR A 179 -14.20 8.00 4.46
CA TYR A 179 -12.97 8.21 3.70
C TYR A 179 -12.71 7.06 2.73
N PHE A 180 -12.97 5.82 3.15
CA PHE A 180 -12.85 4.64 2.29
C PHE A 180 -13.89 4.67 1.17
N ALA A 181 -15.14 5.01 1.50
CA ALA A 181 -16.21 5.19 0.51
C ALA A 181 -15.83 6.28 -0.52
N ARG A 182 -15.33 7.45 -0.07
CA ARG A 182 -14.89 8.52 -0.97
C ARG A 182 -13.75 8.09 -1.90
N LEU A 183 -12.78 7.28 -1.43
CA LEU A 183 -11.72 6.76 -2.30
C LEU A 183 -12.29 5.81 -3.36
N ARG A 184 -13.22 4.94 -3.00
CA ARG A 184 -13.93 4.06 -3.94
C ARG A 184 -14.70 4.89 -4.97
N ASP A 185 -15.47 5.89 -4.53
CA ASP A 185 -16.29 6.74 -5.40
C ASP A 185 -15.42 7.56 -6.38
N LEU A 186 -14.23 7.99 -5.93
CA LEU A 186 -13.25 8.64 -6.79
C LEU A 186 -12.76 7.69 -7.90
N ARG A 187 -12.38 6.45 -7.55
CA ARG A 187 -12.03 5.42 -8.54
C ARG A 187 -13.17 5.21 -9.54
N ASP A 188 -14.39 5.07 -9.04
CA ASP A 188 -15.56 4.77 -9.89
C ASP A 188 -15.90 5.97 -10.81
N THR A 189 -15.63 7.18 -10.36
CA THR A 189 -15.74 8.40 -11.20
C THR A 189 -14.73 8.36 -12.34
N LEU A 190 -13.46 8.08 -12.06
CA LEU A 190 -12.41 7.96 -13.07
C LEU A 190 -12.71 6.86 -14.10
N LEU A 191 -13.27 5.74 -13.65
CA LEU A 191 -13.71 4.65 -14.55
C LEU A 191 -14.88 5.08 -15.46
N ARG A 192 -15.83 5.86 -14.94
CA ARG A 192 -16.93 6.42 -15.74
C ARG A 192 -16.47 7.47 -16.75
N GLU A 193 -15.37 8.14 -16.49
CA GLU A 193 -14.68 9.05 -17.42
C GLU A 193 -13.92 8.30 -18.52
N GLY A 194 -13.88 6.97 -18.48
CA GLY A 194 -13.28 6.14 -19.53
C GLY A 194 -11.82 5.74 -19.29
N LEU A 195 -11.28 5.92 -18.08
CA LEU A 195 -9.95 5.41 -17.76
C LEU A 195 -9.96 3.88 -17.71
N ASP A 196 -8.83 3.28 -18.10
CA ASP A 196 -8.69 1.83 -18.13
C ASP A 196 -8.81 1.23 -16.71
N ARG A 197 -9.60 0.16 -16.60
CA ARG A 197 -9.76 -0.62 -15.36
C ARG A 197 -8.44 -1.15 -14.81
N ALA A 198 -7.48 -1.47 -15.67
CA ALA A 198 -6.16 -1.92 -15.24
C ALA A 198 -5.40 -0.86 -14.44
N MET A 199 -5.64 0.43 -14.74
CA MET A 199 -5.03 1.56 -14.02
C MET A 199 -5.68 1.83 -12.65
N LEU A 200 -6.85 1.27 -12.38
CA LEU A 200 -7.67 1.59 -11.21
C LEU A 200 -8.16 0.33 -10.47
N ARG A 201 -7.45 -0.80 -10.68
CA ARG A 201 -7.83 -2.08 -10.09
C ARG A 201 -7.58 -2.16 -8.58
N GLU A 202 -6.65 -1.35 -8.05
CA GLU A 202 -6.24 -1.41 -6.65
C GLU A 202 -6.78 -0.22 -5.84
N LEU A 203 -7.34 -0.54 -4.67
CA LEU A 203 -7.63 0.41 -3.60
C LEU A 203 -6.82 0.00 -2.37
N SER A 204 -5.69 0.69 -2.14
CA SER A 204 -4.84 0.47 -0.97
C SER A 204 -5.33 1.33 0.17
N MET A 205 -6.10 0.75 1.08
CA MET A 205 -6.69 1.43 2.23
C MET A 205 -6.99 0.44 3.35
N GLY A 206 -7.03 0.92 4.60
CA GLY A 206 -7.21 0.09 5.79
C GLY A 206 -5.88 -0.31 6.44
N MET A 207 -5.83 -0.12 7.76
CA MET A 207 -4.70 -0.44 8.63
C MET A 207 -5.15 -1.36 9.77
N SER A 208 -4.28 -1.70 10.71
CA SER A 208 -4.54 -2.67 11.78
C SER A 208 -5.81 -2.41 12.62
N HIS A 209 -6.29 -1.18 12.65
CA HIS A 209 -7.44 -0.77 13.45
C HIS A 209 -8.77 -0.75 12.68
N ASP A 210 -8.72 -0.52 11.36
CA ASP A 210 -9.88 -0.20 10.52
C ASP A 210 -9.99 -1.03 9.23
N PHE A 211 -9.16 -2.08 9.08
CA PHE A 211 -9.08 -2.82 7.82
C PHE A 211 -10.36 -3.57 7.46
N GLU A 212 -11.13 -4.07 8.43
CA GLU A 212 -12.40 -4.74 8.13
C GLU A 212 -13.38 -3.76 7.47
N ILE A 213 -13.45 -2.53 8.00
CA ILE A 213 -14.28 -1.46 7.41
C ILE A 213 -13.78 -1.12 6.00
N ALA A 214 -12.45 -1.01 5.82
CA ALA A 214 -11.88 -0.76 4.50
C ALA A 214 -12.22 -1.89 3.50
N VAL A 215 -12.19 -3.15 3.93
CA VAL A 215 -12.59 -4.31 3.12
C VAL A 215 -14.06 -4.21 2.71
N GLN A 216 -14.94 -3.88 3.64
CA GLN A 216 -16.37 -3.68 3.36
C GLN A 216 -16.60 -2.56 2.35
N GLU A 217 -15.80 -1.49 2.40
CA GLU A 217 -15.86 -0.36 1.46
C GLU A 217 -15.10 -0.59 0.14
N GLY A 218 -14.57 -1.80 -0.08
CA GLY A 218 -14.01 -2.18 -1.38
C GLY A 218 -12.49 -2.17 -1.46
N ALA A 219 -11.75 -2.11 -0.34
CA ALA A 219 -10.29 -2.27 -0.36
C ALA A 219 -9.90 -3.54 -1.12
N THR A 220 -8.88 -3.43 -1.98
CA THR A 220 -8.25 -4.58 -2.65
C THR A 220 -6.92 -4.92 -1.99
N MET A 221 -6.39 -4.01 -1.17
CA MET A 221 -5.16 -4.17 -0.42
C MET A 221 -5.28 -3.48 0.95
N VAL A 222 -4.95 -4.21 2.02
CA VAL A 222 -4.87 -3.69 3.39
C VAL A 222 -3.43 -3.74 3.90
N ARG A 223 -3.03 -2.76 4.75
CA ARG A 223 -1.66 -2.56 5.21
C ARG A 223 -1.57 -2.74 6.72
N LEU A 224 -1.18 -3.94 7.16
CA LEU A 224 -1.22 -4.31 8.57
C LEU A 224 0.19 -4.43 9.16
N GLY A 225 0.45 -3.72 10.24
CA GLY A 225 1.71 -3.77 11.00
C GLY A 225 1.51 -4.38 12.37
N THR A 226 0.94 -3.61 13.30
CA THR A 226 0.77 -4.02 14.71
C THR A 226 -0.09 -5.25 14.90
N ALA A 227 -1.04 -5.49 14.01
CA ALA A 227 -1.86 -6.71 14.03
C ALA A 227 -1.05 -7.99 13.72
N ILE A 228 0.10 -7.86 13.03
CA ILE A 228 0.97 -8.98 12.65
C ILE A 228 2.18 -9.07 13.60
N PHE A 229 2.92 -7.98 13.73
CA PHE A 229 4.22 -7.96 14.40
C PHE A 229 4.14 -7.57 15.88
N GLY A 230 2.97 -7.11 16.36
CA GLY A 230 2.80 -6.63 17.72
C GLY A 230 3.14 -5.14 17.90
N LYS A 231 3.06 -4.68 19.16
CA LYS A 231 3.43 -3.30 19.51
C LYS A 231 4.94 -3.11 19.36
N ARG A 232 5.34 -1.94 18.88
CA ARG A 232 6.75 -1.56 18.77
C ARG A 232 7.32 -1.40 20.18
N HIS A 233 8.48 -1.98 20.41
CA HIS A 233 9.31 -1.59 21.54
C HIS A 233 10.05 -0.32 21.11
N VAL A 234 9.62 0.82 21.64
CA VAL A 234 10.27 2.12 21.47
C VAL A 234 11.46 2.20 22.43
#